data_af1372ca34a2827ff2b90b53ed804a5e
#
_entry.id   af1372ca34a2827ff2b90b53ed804a5e
#
_cell.length_a   1.000
_cell.length_b   1.000
_cell.length_c   1.000
_cell.angle_alpha   90.00
_cell.angle_beta   90.00
_cell.angle_gamma   90.00
#
_symmetry.space_group_name_H-M   'P 1'
#
loop_
_entity.id
_entity.type
_entity.pdbx_description
1 polymer ?
#
loop_
_entity_poly.entity_id
_entity_poly.type
_entity_poly.pdbx_seq_one_letter_code
_entity_poly.pdbx_strand_id
1 'polypeptide(L)'
;MTDKTAPCLWFNGEGKGKQAAELYVSLIPNSRIVSDRHPMVVFELDGRRYMILDAGPMYTLSPALSIYVDCDDQAEIDRLWDTLLDGGGQEIRCGWLTDRFGVSWQIIPKILPVLFADPDRAAANRAMEAMMAMQKIDIAGLQRAFDGA
;
A
#
# COMPACT_ATOMS: atom_id res chain seq x y z
N MET A 1 5.56 -5.93 -24.08
CA MET A 1 6.60 -4.92 -23.84
C MET A 1 7.24 -5.16 -22.48
N THR A 2 8.53 -5.17 -22.42
CA THR A 2 9.24 -5.37 -21.16
C THR A 2 9.77 -4.04 -20.65
N ASP A 3 9.39 -3.70 -19.42
CA ASP A 3 9.97 -2.54 -18.75
C ASP A 3 11.44 -2.82 -18.42
N LYS A 4 12.29 -1.82 -18.58
CA LYS A 4 13.72 -1.95 -18.26
C LYS A 4 14.00 -1.94 -16.78
N THR A 5 13.09 -1.40 -15.98
CA THR A 5 13.31 -1.19 -14.56
C THR A 5 12.19 -1.82 -13.75
N ALA A 6 12.48 -2.17 -12.50
CA ALA A 6 11.47 -2.60 -11.55
C ALA A 6 11.94 -2.26 -10.13
N PRO A 7 11.02 -1.90 -9.22
CA PRO A 7 11.35 -1.91 -7.80
C PRO A 7 11.72 -3.32 -7.36
N CYS A 8 12.77 -3.44 -6.56
CA CYS A 8 13.20 -4.72 -6.00
C CYS A 8 13.20 -4.60 -4.47
N LEU A 9 12.37 -5.40 -3.83
CA LEU A 9 12.23 -5.41 -2.38
C LEU A 9 13.20 -6.43 -1.79
N TRP A 10 13.97 -6.00 -0.79
CA TRP A 10 14.89 -6.89 -0.10
C TRP A 10 14.19 -7.59 1.05
N PHE A 11 14.21 -8.92 1.04
CA PHE A 11 13.68 -9.76 2.12
C PHE A 11 14.84 -10.45 2.86
N ASN A 12 14.59 -10.79 4.11
CA ASN A 12 15.62 -11.21 5.06
C ASN A 12 16.14 -12.65 4.90
N GLY A 13 15.78 -13.36 3.85
CA GLY A 13 16.28 -14.70 3.58
C GLY A 13 15.49 -15.83 4.23
N GLU A 14 14.31 -15.54 4.79
CA GLU A 14 13.48 -16.56 5.46
C GLU A 14 12.59 -17.37 4.50
N GLY A 15 12.70 -17.17 3.19
CA GLY A 15 11.89 -17.88 2.20
C GLY A 15 10.46 -17.36 2.08
N LYS A 16 10.18 -16.15 2.55
CA LYS A 16 8.82 -15.57 2.56
C LYS A 16 8.48 -14.76 1.32
N GLY A 17 9.42 -14.59 0.41
CA GLY A 17 9.21 -13.79 -0.81
C GLY A 17 8.05 -14.28 -1.65
N LYS A 18 7.94 -15.60 -1.85
CA LYS A 18 6.83 -16.20 -2.58
C LYS A 18 5.49 -15.95 -1.89
N GLN A 19 5.42 -16.16 -0.57
CA GLN A 19 4.20 -15.93 0.20
C GLN A 19 3.74 -14.47 0.07
N ALA A 20 4.68 -13.53 0.16
CA ALA A 20 4.38 -12.11 0.01
C ALA A 20 3.83 -11.81 -1.39
N ALA A 21 4.50 -12.28 -2.44
CA ALA A 21 4.03 -12.07 -3.80
C ALA A 21 2.65 -12.68 -4.03
N GLU A 22 2.39 -13.89 -3.54
CA GLU A 22 1.08 -14.54 -3.63
C GLU A 22 -0.01 -13.71 -2.94
N LEU A 23 0.27 -13.16 -1.76
CA LEU A 23 -0.66 -12.28 -1.06
C LEU A 23 -0.95 -11.04 -1.89
N TYR A 24 0.09 -10.35 -2.37
CA TYR A 24 -0.06 -9.08 -3.09
C TYR A 24 -0.83 -9.25 -4.40
N VAL A 25 -0.54 -10.29 -5.17
CA VAL A 25 -1.27 -10.54 -6.43
C VAL A 25 -2.72 -10.93 -6.18
N SER A 26 -3.03 -11.50 -5.02
CA SER A 26 -4.41 -11.81 -4.64
C SER A 26 -5.22 -10.56 -4.28
N LEU A 27 -4.55 -9.48 -3.87
CA LEU A 27 -5.20 -8.26 -3.39
C LEU A 27 -5.43 -7.21 -4.47
N ILE A 28 -4.55 -7.13 -5.44
CA ILE A 28 -4.56 -6.09 -6.47
C ILE A 28 -5.03 -6.69 -7.80
N PRO A 29 -6.07 -6.12 -8.44
CA PRO A 29 -6.52 -6.59 -9.76
C PRO A 29 -5.42 -6.51 -10.82
N ASN A 30 -5.52 -7.33 -11.86
CA ASN A 30 -4.58 -7.38 -12.99
C ASN A 30 -3.15 -7.65 -12.51
N SER A 31 -3.00 -8.63 -11.63
CA SER A 31 -1.75 -8.99 -10.98
C SER A 31 -1.46 -10.48 -11.15
N ARG A 32 -0.18 -10.83 -11.21
CA ARG A 32 0.23 -12.23 -11.37
C ARG A 32 1.66 -12.45 -10.92
N ILE A 33 2.01 -13.68 -10.57
CA ILE A 33 3.40 -14.10 -10.39
C ILE A 33 3.95 -14.44 -11.76
N VAL A 34 5.08 -13.83 -12.12
CA VAL A 34 5.77 -14.06 -13.39
C VAL A 34 6.75 -15.22 -13.26
N SER A 35 7.57 -15.20 -12.21
CA SER A 35 8.49 -16.29 -11.92
C SER A 35 8.80 -16.36 -10.43
N ASP A 36 9.07 -17.56 -9.97
CA ASP A 36 9.43 -17.86 -8.59
C ASP A 36 10.64 -18.81 -8.61
N ARG A 37 11.81 -18.22 -8.53
CA ARG A 37 13.08 -18.95 -8.52
C ARG A 37 13.94 -18.42 -7.38
N HIS A 38 13.73 -18.98 -6.19
CA HIS A 38 14.47 -18.57 -5.02
C HIS A 38 15.96 -18.30 -5.35
N PRO A 39 16.56 -17.18 -4.94
CA PRO A 39 16.03 -16.18 -4.00
C PRO A 39 15.19 -15.07 -4.66
N MET A 40 14.91 -15.14 -5.94
CA MET A 40 14.23 -14.09 -6.69
C MET A 40 12.78 -14.46 -7.01
N VAL A 41 11.87 -13.56 -6.71
CA VAL A 41 10.48 -13.64 -7.16
C VAL A 41 10.17 -12.41 -8.02
N VAL A 42 9.57 -12.64 -9.18
CA VAL A 42 9.12 -11.58 -10.09
C VAL A 42 7.60 -11.64 -10.19
N PHE A 43 6.94 -10.53 -9.98
CA PHE A 43 5.49 -10.45 -10.02
C PHE A 43 5.04 -9.11 -10.58
N GLU A 44 3.78 -9.05 -10.97
CA GLU A 44 3.15 -7.83 -11.45
C GLU A 44 1.99 -7.44 -10.53
N LEU A 45 1.89 -6.16 -10.22
CA LEU A 45 0.74 -5.56 -9.56
C LEU A 45 0.16 -4.50 -10.50
N ASP A 46 -1.09 -4.67 -10.86
CA ASP A 46 -1.76 -3.80 -11.84
C ASP A 46 -0.94 -3.62 -13.12
N GLY A 47 -0.39 -4.73 -13.61
CA GLY A 47 0.42 -4.78 -14.81
C GLY A 47 1.85 -4.24 -14.67
N ARG A 48 2.28 -3.82 -13.51
CA ARG A 48 3.62 -3.28 -13.25
C ARG A 48 4.51 -4.31 -12.59
N ARG A 49 5.73 -4.44 -13.08
CA ARG A 49 6.68 -5.41 -12.56
C ARG A 49 7.28 -4.96 -11.24
N TYR A 50 7.30 -5.89 -10.29
CA TYR A 50 7.99 -5.81 -9.01
C TYR A 50 8.86 -7.05 -8.84
N MET A 51 9.87 -6.93 -8.01
CA MET A 51 10.74 -8.05 -7.68
C MET A 51 10.93 -8.12 -6.17
N ILE A 52 11.13 -9.33 -5.66
CA ILE A 52 11.58 -9.59 -4.30
C ILE A 52 12.88 -10.38 -4.39
N LEU A 53 13.91 -9.89 -3.73
CA LEU A 53 15.15 -10.62 -3.52
C LEU A 53 15.23 -11.07 -2.06
N ASP A 54 15.06 -12.35 -1.84
CA ASP A 54 15.01 -12.96 -0.49
C ASP A 54 16.38 -13.54 -0.16
N ALA A 55 17.33 -12.66 0.19
CA ALA A 55 18.76 -12.96 0.17
C ALA A 55 19.48 -12.85 1.52
N GLY A 56 18.77 -12.59 2.59
CA GLY A 56 19.35 -12.59 3.93
C GLY A 56 19.12 -11.32 4.74
N PRO A 57 19.57 -11.27 6.00
CA PRO A 57 19.18 -10.21 6.93
C PRO A 57 20.01 -8.92 6.81
N MET A 58 20.78 -8.76 5.73
CA MET A 58 21.74 -7.65 5.60
C MET A 58 21.07 -6.28 5.59
N TYR A 59 19.89 -6.17 4.96
CA TYR A 59 19.15 -4.92 4.84
C TYR A 59 17.73 -5.07 5.39
N THR A 60 17.18 -3.96 5.85
CA THR A 60 15.81 -3.90 6.39
C THR A 60 14.99 -2.91 5.59
N LEU A 61 13.79 -3.32 5.19
CA LEU A 61 12.83 -2.43 4.55
C LEU A 61 12.39 -1.34 5.52
N SER A 62 12.06 -0.19 4.98
CA SER A 62 11.61 0.97 5.76
C SER A 62 10.47 1.68 5.04
N PRO A 63 9.71 2.56 5.74
CA PRO A 63 8.67 3.36 5.11
C PRO A 63 9.17 4.37 4.06
N ALA A 64 10.48 4.49 3.85
CA ALA A 64 11.03 5.33 2.79
C ALA A 64 10.66 4.84 1.38
N LEU A 65 10.28 3.56 1.25
CA LEU A 65 9.66 3.01 0.05
C LEU A 65 8.32 2.39 0.47
N SER A 66 7.27 2.71 -0.26
CA SER A 66 5.94 2.15 -0.01
C SER A 66 5.25 1.81 -1.32
N ILE A 67 4.32 0.86 -1.24
CA ILE A 67 3.42 0.57 -2.35
C ILE A 67 2.14 1.39 -2.12
N TYR A 68 1.83 2.26 -3.06
CA TYR A 68 0.66 3.14 -3.00
C TYR A 68 -0.49 2.51 -3.77
N VAL A 69 -1.68 2.46 -3.15
CA VAL A 69 -2.88 1.93 -3.78
C VAL A 69 -3.95 3.01 -3.80
N ASP A 70 -4.45 3.33 -5.00
CA ASP A 70 -5.65 4.16 -5.18
C ASP A 70 -6.89 3.30 -4.99
N CYS A 71 -7.60 3.51 -3.90
CA CYS A 71 -8.80 2.76 -3.59
C CYS A 71 -10.06 3.46 -4.09
N ASP A 72 -10.97 2.67 -4.66
CA ASP A 72 -12.20 3.20 -5.24
C ASP A 72 -13.24 3.58 -4.18
N ASP A 73 -13.31 2.80 -3.10
CA ASP A 73 -14.32 2.93 -2.07
C ASP A 73 -13.84 2.44 -0.70
N GLN A 74 -14.69 2.60 0.31
CA GLN A 74 -14.38 2.19 1.67
C GLN A 74 -14.23 0.67 1.81
N ALA A 75 -15.00 -0.10 1.07
CA ALA A 75 -14.94 -1.57 1.12
C ALA A 75 -13.57 -2.07 0.66
N GLU A 76 -12.99 -1.46 -0.38
CA GLU A 76 -11.65 -1.79 -0.85
C GLU A 76 -10.59 -1.42 0.19
N ILE A 77 -10.69 -0.22 0.77
CA ILE A 77 -9.80 0.20 1.87
C ILE A 77 -9.83 -0.81 3.00
N ASP A 78 -11.02 -1.17 3.48
CA ASP A 78 -11.19 -2.08 4.61
C ASP A 78 -10.60 -3.45 4.30
N ARG A 79 -10.87 -3.99 3.13
CA ARG A 79 -10.35 -5.29 2.71
C ARG A 79 -8.83 -5.33 2.65
N LEU A 80 -8.22 -4.33 2.01
CA LEU A 80 -6.77 -4.23 1.91
C LEU A 80 -6.13 -4.04 3.28
N TRP A 81 -6.70 -3.14 4.07
CA TRP A 81 -6.18 -2.81 5.40
C TRP A 81 -6.16 -4.05 6.30
N ASP A 82 -7.29 -4.72 6.42
CA ASP A 82 -7.42 -5.88 7.29
C ASP A 82 -6.53 -7.04 6.83
N THR A 83 -6.49 -7.30 5.53
CA THR A 83 -5.70 -8.42 4.98
C THR A 83 -4.21 -8.18 5.11
N LEU A 84 -3.74 -6.95 4.84
CA LEU A 84 -2.31 -6.63 4.94
C LEU A 84 -1.82 -6.60 6.39
N LEU A 85 -2.67 -6.24 7.33
CA LEU A 85 -2.31 -6.24 8.76
C LEU A 85 -2.29 -7.63 9.36
N ASP A 86 -3.04 -8.57 8.78
CA ASP A 86 -3.15 -9.90 9.34
C ASP A 86 -1.79 -10.60 9.45
N GLY A 87 -1.56 -11.25 10.58
CA GLY A 87 -0.35 -12.03 10.82
C GLY A 87 0.85 -11.23 11.32
N GLY A 88 0.67 -9.98 11.74
CA GLY A 88 1.75 -9.21 12.39
C GLY A 88 2.05 -7.85 11.77
N GLY A 89 1.19 -7.36 10.90
CA GLY A 89 1.32 -6.00 10.38
C GLY A 89 1.06 -4.95 11.45
N GLN A 90 1.42 -3.71 11.15
CA GLN A 90 1.27 -2.58 12.08
C GLN A 90 0.63 -1.39 11.38
N GLU A 91 -0.37 -0.83 12.02
CA GLU A 91 -0.99 0.41 11.57
C GLU A 91 -0.03 1.58 11.80
N ILE A 92 0.04 2.44 10.81
CA ILE A 92 0.71 3.74 10.88
C ILE A 92 -0.38 4.81 10.68
N ARG A 93 -0.01 6.05 10.50
CA ARG A 93 -0.96 7.16 10.34
C ARG A 93 -1.28 7.42 8.87
N CYS A 94 -2.39 8.10 8.63
CA CYS A 94 -2.72 8.71 7.34
C CYS A 94 -2.83 7.70 6.19
N GLY A 95 -3.37 6.52 6.46
CA GLY A 95 -3.52 5.49 5.44
C GLY A 95 -2.29 4.63 5.22
N TRP A 96 -1.27 4.76 6.03
CA TRP A 96 -0.06 3.95 5.96
C TRP A 96 -0.16 2.74 6.89
N LEU A 97 0.40 1.63 6.45
CA LEU A 97 0.63 0.45 7.28
C LEU A 97 1.92 -0.25 6.87
N THR A 98 2.43 -1.09 7.74
CA THR A 98 3.48 -2.06 7.42
C THR A 98 2.88 -3.45 7.51
N ASP A 99 3.06 -4.28 6.49
CA ASP A 99 2.53 -5.64 6.50
C ASP A 99 3.43 -6.59 7.32
N ARG A 100 3.00 -7.85 7.45
CA ARG A 100 3.75 -8.84 8.23
C ARG A 100 5.12 -9.18 7.65
N PHE A 101 5.39 -8.80 6.41
CA PHE A 101 6.69 -9.01 5.75
C PHE A 101 7.60 -7.80 5.87
N GLY A 102 7.14 -6.70 6.47
CA GLY A 102 7.90 -5.47 6.62
C GLY A 102 7.76 -4.49 5.45
N VAL A 103 6.90 -4.76 4.49
CA VAL A 103 6.63 -3.84 3.37
C VAL A 103 5.63 -2.78 3.79
N SER A 104 5.95 -1.53 3.47
CA SER A 104 5.08 -0.39 3.77
C SER A 104 4.10 -0.14 2.63
N TRP A 105 2.88 0.18 2.98
CA TRP A 105 1.78 0.43 2.06
C TRP A 105 1.08 1.74 2.39
N GLN A 106 0.60 2.42 1.36
CA GLN A 106 -0.32 3.55 1.48
C GLN A 106 -1.65 3.13 0.87
N ILE A 107 -2.69 3.06 1.68
CA ILE A 107 -4.03 2.64 1.27
C ILE A 107 -4.91 3.88 1.26
N ILE A 108 -5.04 4.50 0.08
CA ILE A 108 -5.54 5.86 -0.07
C ILE A 108 -6.75 5.88 -1.00
N PRO A 109 -7.86 6.51 -0.60
CA PRO A 109 -9.00 6.67 -1.50
C PRO A 109 -8.70 7.67 -2.62
N LYS A 110 -9.20 7.39 -3.81
CA LYS A 110 -9.06 8.28 -4.97
C LYS A 110 -9.59 9.69 -4.71
N ILE A 111 -10.57 9.82 -3.83
CA ILE A 111 -11.15 11.12 -3.49
C ILE A 111 -10.15 12.02 -2.72
N LEU A 112 -9.16 11.46 -2.04
CA LEU A 112 -8.27 12.24 -1.17
C LEU A 112 -7.51 13.33 -1.92
N PRO A 113 -6.77 13.05 -3.00
CA PRO A 113 -6.10 14.12 -3.74
C PRO A 113 -7.08 15.13 -4.37
N VAL A 114 -8.29 14.70 -4.71
CA VAL A 114 -9.33 15.59 -5.23
C VAL A 114 -9.75 16.60 -4.16
N LEU A 115 -10.01 16.15 -2.92
CA LEU A 115 -10.35 17.03 -1.81
C LEU A 115 -9.21 18.01 -1.49
N PHE A 116 -7.97 17.54 -1.55
CA PHE A 116 -6.80 18.37 -1.23
C PHE A 116 -6.53 19.43 -2.31
N ALA A 117 -6.91 19.18 -3.54
CA ALA A 117 -6.72 20.11 -4.65
C ALA A 117 -7.89 21.09 -4.84
N ASP A 118 -8.94 20.99 -4.03
CA ASP A 118 -10.13 21.81 -4.18
C ASP A 118 -9.79 23.31 -4.01
N PRO A 119 -10.36 24.21 -4.85
CA PRO A 119 -10.15 25.65 -4.71
C PRO A 119 -10.61 26.23 -3.36
N ASP A 120 -11.57 25.60 -2.68
CA ASP A 120 -11.92 25.94 -1.31
C ASP A 120 -10.82 25.42 -0.36
N ARG A 121 -9.82 26.28 -0.15
CA ARG A 121 -8.65 25.91 0.65
C ARG A 121 -8.99 25.65 2.12
N ALA A 122 -9.98 26.31 2.66
CA ALA A 122 -10.43 26.05 4.04
C ALA A 122 -11.03 24.65 4.16
N ALA A 123 -11.86 24.24 3.21
CA ALA A 123 -12.43 22.89 3.16
C ALA A 123 -11.33 21.83 2.97
N ALA A 124 -10.40 22.05 2.04
CA ALA A 124 -9.26 21.16 1.82
C ALA A 124 -8.42 21.00 3.08
N ASN A 125 -8.16 22.07 3.80
CA ASN A 125 -7.39 22.02 5.05
C ASN A 125 -8.13 21.24 6.15
N ARG A 126 -9.45 21.38 6.25
CA ARG A 126 -10.23 20.58 7.21
C ARG A 126 -10.12 19.09 6.91
N ALA A 127 -10.19 18.70 5.63
CA ALA A 127 -10.01 17.29 5.23
C ALA A 127 -8.60 16.79 5.57
N MET A 128 -7.58 17.61 5.34
CA MET A 128 -6.19 17.26 5.66
C MET A 128 -5.99 17.05 7.16
N GLU A 129 -6.52 17.94 7.98
CA GLU A 129 -6.44 17.81 9.44
C GLU A 129 -7.15 16.55 9.93
N ALA A 130 -8.31 16.24 9.34
CA ALA A 130 -9.02 14.99 9.66
C ALA A 130 -8.20 13.77 9.30
N MET A 131 -7.59 13.75 8.12
CA MET A 131 -6.72 12.64 7.68
C MET A 131 -5.57 12.42 8.64
N MET A 132 -4.94 13.49 9.11
CA MET A 132 -3.76 13.39 9.99
C MET A 132 -4.10 12.76 11.35
N ALA A 133 -5.36 12.75 11.75
CA ALA A 133 -5.82 12.08 12.95
C ALA A 133 -6.23 10.62 12.73
N MET A 134 -6.23 10.15 11.49
CA MET A 134 -6.65 8.79 11.13
C MET A 134 -5.47 7.83 11.07
N GLN A 135 -5.73 6.56 11.30
CA GLN A 135 -4.89 5.44 10.87
C GLN A 135 -5.44 4.93 9.55
N LYS A 136 -6.40 4.00 9.56
CA LYS A 136 -7.15 3.66 8.35
C LYS A 136 -7.98 4.88 7.92
N ILE A 137 -7.96 5.16 6.61
CA ILE A 137 -8.75 6.28 6.09
C ILE A 137 -10.24 5.96 6.14
N ASP A 138 -11.01 6.88 6.69
CA ASP A 138 -12.47 6.88 6.70
C ASP A 138 -12.96 7.93 5.69
N ILE A 139 -13.46 7.49 4.54
CA ILE A 139 -13.90 8.38 3.46
C ILE A 139 -15.03 9.29 3.95
N ALA A 140 -16.00 8.74 4.68
CA ALA A 140 -17.11 9.53 5.22
C ALA A 140 -16.62 10.61 6.19
N GLY A 141 -15.62 10.28 7.01
CA GLY A 141 -15.00 11.24 7.93
C GLY A 141 -14.28 12.36 7.20
N LEU A 142 -13.55 12.05 6.12
CA LEU A 142 -12.92 13.07 5.27
C LEU A 142 -13.96 14.02 4.66
N GLN A 143 -15.04 13.45 4.13
CA GLN A 143 -16.09 14.25 3.49
C GLN A 143 -16.81 15.14 4.49
N ARG A 144 -17.13 14.64 5.69
CA ARG A 144 -17.74 15.46 6.75
C ARG A 144 -16.83 16.62 7.13
N ALA A 145 -15.55 16.38 7.29
CA ALA A 145 -14.58 17.42 7.62
C ALA A 145 -14.48 18.46 6.50
N PHE A 146 -14.44 18.02 5.27
CA PHE A 146 -14.44 18.90 4.09
C PHE A 146 -15.68 19.79 4.07
N ASP A 147 -16.85 19.21 4.30
CA ASP A 147 -18.13 19.91 4.28
C ASP A 147 -18.33 20.83 5.51
N GLY A 148 -17.50 20.72 6.52
CA GLY A 148 -17.62 21.50 7.76
C GLY A 148 -18.69 20.98 8.71
N ALA A 149 -19.02 19.71 8.59
CA ALA A 149 -20.06 19.07 9.41
C ALA A 149 -19.47 18.31 10.60
#